data_95cb6f954abc838cecf6a78fa9d83237
#
_entry.id   95cb6f954abc838cecf6a78fa9d83237
#
_cell.length_a   1.000
_cell.length_b   1.000
_cell.length_c   1.000
_cell.angle_alpha   90.00
_cell.angle_beta   90.00
_cell.angle_gamma   90.00
#
_symmetry.space_group_name_H-M   'P 1'
#
loop_
_entity.id
_entity.type
_entity.pdbx_description
1 polymer ?
#
loop_
_entity_poly.entity_id
_entity_poly.type
_entity_poly.pdbx_seq_one_letter_code
_entity_poly.pdbx_strand_id
1 'polypeptide(L)'
;MSLSASCLDFRRLGRCLLASAAALGFVALFVACLAPTTAFAQGADFQRSYIEPFPRGDRYRVLVLGDSLAEGLWSGLYRAFQEDANMEVINKSKPGSGFVRIDREDWSKTVDELLKDESYQIAVVMFGANDNQAIKSGKEYVKPGTDEWDALYGQRVEAFIKKLRAKKLAVYWVGLPIMRSPDESDEAEDLNEVYREKSFINGAKFIDTWSGFTDESGRQRVE
;
A
#
# COMPACT_ATOMS: atom_id res chain seq x y z
N MET A 1 -8.25 49.76 -89.23
CA MET A 1 -9.18 49.27 -88.27
C MET A 1 -8.56 47.95 -87.68
N SER A 2 -7.95 48.03 -86.54
CA SER A 2 -7.22 46.95 -85.98
C SER A 2 -7.79 46.69 -84.56
N LEU A 3 -8.35 45.50 -84.36
CA LEU A 3 -8.83 45.01 -83.05
C LEU A 3 -7.68 44.33 -82.31
N SER A 4 -7.28 44.95 -81.24
CA SER A 4 -6.31 44.38 -80.29
C SER A 4 -7.02 43.43 -79.35
N ALA A 5 -6.67 42.17 -79.36
CA ALA A 5 -7.12 41.15 -78.39
C ALA A 5 -6.25 41.19 -77.13
N SER A 6 -6.88 41.49 -76.06
CA SER A 6 -6.26 41.52 -74.74
C SER A 6 -6.08 40.07 -74.20
N CYS A 7 -4.84 39.62 -74.10
CA CYS A 7 -4.48 38.33 -73.57
C CYS A 7 -4.59 38.37 -72.01
N LEU A 8 -5.60 37.72 -71.46
CA LEU A 8 -5.76 37.55 -70.02
C LEU A 8 -4.70 36.59 -69.47
N ASP A 9 -3.87 37.12 -68.60
CA ASP A 9 -2.73 36.42 -68.00
C ASP A 9 -3.16 35.37 -67.04
N PHE A 10 -3.32 34.14 -67.51
CA PHE A 10 -3.72 32.96 -66.76
C PHE A 10 -2.72 32.60 -65.63
N ARG A 11 -1.53 33.17 -65.65
CA ARG A 11 -0.50 32.90 -64.63
C ARG A 11 -0.76 33.56 -63.25
N ARG A 12 -1.55 34.63 -63.19
CA ARG A 12 -1.87 35.32 -61.94
C ARG A 12 -3.00 34.67 -61.19
N LEU A 13 -3.95 34.00 -61.84
CA LEU A 13 -5.02 33.25 -61.14
C LEU A 13 -4.51 32.00 -60.45
N GLY A 14 -3.56 31.30 -61.10
CA GLY A 14 -2.98 30.09 -60.45
C GLY A 14 -2.19 30.36 -59.15
N ARG A 15 -1.53 31.53 -59.08
CA ARG A 15 -0.75 31.90 -57.87
C ARG A 15 -1.63 32.34 -56.72
N CYS A 16 -2.76 32.94 -56.96
CA CYS A 16 -3.72 33.27 -55.86
C CYS A 16 -4.42 32.04 -55.27
N LEU A 17 -4.76 31.07 -56.16
CA LEU A 17 -5.39 29.81 -55.65
C LEU A 17 -4.43 28.94 -54.84
N LEU A 18 -3.15 28.86 -55.19
CA LEU A 18 -2.13 28.13 -54.46
C LEU A 18 -1.80 28.80 -53.14
N ALA A 19 -1.81 30.13 -53.04
CA ALA A 19 -1.58 30.84 -51.78
C ALA A 19 -2.74 30.65 -50.80
N SER A 20 -3.98 30.60 -51.28
CA SER A 20 -5.17 30.37 -50.46
C SER A 20 -5.24 28.93 -49.92
N ALA A 21 -4.83 27.94 -50.73
CA ALA A 21 -4.78 26.53 -50.28
C ALA A 21 -3.70 26.30 -49.23
N ALA A 22 -2.54 26.97 -49.35
CA ALA A 22 -1.47 26.88 -48.34
C ALA A 22 -1.87 27.54 -47.02
N ALA A 23 -2.59 28.67 -47.05
CA ALA A 23 -3.07 29.33 -45.84
C ALA A 23 -4.12 28.50 -45.06
N LEU A 24 -5.04 27.85 -45.79
CA LEU A 24 -6.05 26.95 -45.19
C LEU A 24 -5.42 25.69 -44.61
N GLY A 25 -4.39 25.13 -45.26
CA GLY A 25 -3.66 23.97 -44.73
C GLY A 25 -2.91 24.29 -43.45
N PHE A 26 -2.33 25.49 -43.32
CA PHE A 26 -1.62 25.91 -42.12
C PHE A 26 -2.55 26.17 -40.92
N VAL A 27 -3.74 26.75 -41.16
CA VAL A 27 -4.75 26.94 -40.10
C VAL A 27 -5.32 25.62 -39.63
N ALA A 28 -5.56 24.64 -40.52
CA ALA A 28 -6.03 23.33 -40.15
C ALA A 28 -4.98 22.53 -39.31
N LEU A 29 -3.68 22.69 -39.65
CA LEU A 29 -2.59 22.04 -38.88
C LEU A 29 -2.42 22.67 -37.50
N PHE A 30 -2.65 23.99 -37.36
CA PHE A 30 -2.52 24.67 -36.08
C PHE A 30 -3.71 24.40 -35.14
N VAL A 31 -4.91 24.21 -35.69
CA VAL A 31 -6.10 23.83 -34.91
C VAL A 31 -6.02 22.39 -34.45
N ALA A 32 -5.39 21.50 -35.21
CA ALA A 32 -5.16 20.10 -34.76
C ALA A 32 -4.16 19.99 -33.58
N CYS A 33 -3.22 20.94 -33.44
CA CYS A 33 -2.29 21.01 -32.32
C CYS A 33 -2.91 21.60 -31.04
N LEU A 34 -4.09 22.23 -31.15
CA LEU A 34 -4.83 22.82 -30.00
C LEU A 34 -5.97 21.92 -29.51
N ALA A 35 -6.09 20.70 -30.05
CA ALA A 35 -6.96 19.73 -29.42
C ALA A 35 -6.45 19.53 -27.96
N PRO A 36 -7.30 19.74 -26.93
CA PRO A 36 -6.88 19.45 -25.59
C PRO A 36 -6.51 17.97 -25.56
N THR A 37 -5.23 17.67 -25.46
CA THR A 37 -4.82 16.36 -24.97
C THR A 37 -5.46 16.26 -23.61
N THR A 38 -6.57 15.53 -23.51
CA THR A 38 -7.01 15.03 -22.23
C THR A 38 -5.85 14.16 -21.73
N ALA A 39 -4.93 14.81 -21.02
CA ALA A 39 -4.03 14.10 -20.16
C ALA A 39 -4.96 13.36 -19.21
N PHE A 40 -5.21 12.10 -19.50
CA PHE A 40 -5.71 11.19 -18.49
C PHE A 40 -4.67 11.27 -17.38
N ALA A 41 -5.01 12.04 -16.35
CA ALA A 41 -4.22 12.10 -15.15
C ALA A 41 -4.18 10.66 -14.63
N GLN A 42 -3.04 10.00 -14.83
CA GLN A 42 -2.70 8.73 -14.17
C GLN A 42 -2.61 8.89 -12.64
N GLY A 43 -3.15 9.99 -12.10
CA GLY A 43 -3.24 10.27 -10.67
C GLY A 43 -4.41 9.60 -9.97
N ALA A 44 -5.26 8.82 -10.65
CA ALA A 44 -6.41 8.19 -10.01
C ALA A 44 -6.06 6.88 -9.26
N ASP A 45 -4.87 6.32 -9.46
CA ASP A 45 -4.50 5.06 -8.80
C ASP A 45 -4.11 5.25 -7.33
N PHE A 46 -3.74 6.46 -6.89
CA PHE A 46 -3.48 6.73 -5.47
C PHE A 46 -4.73 6.86 -4.61
N GLN A 47 -5.91 6.99 -5.20
CA GLN A 47 -7.19 7.08 -4.48
C GLN A 47 -8.03 5.81 -4.55
N ARG A 48 -7.61 4.80 -5.31
CA ARG A 48 -8.29 3.51 -5.25
C ARG A 48 -8.01 2.89 -3.89
N SER A 49 -9.07 2.72 -3.11
CA SER A 49 -9.04 1.84 -1.95
C SER A 49 -8.39 0.52 -2.39
N TYR A 50 -7.46 -0.01 -1.57
CA TYR A 50 -6.88 -1.34 -1.80
C TYR A 50 -7.94 -2.46 -1.80
N ILE A 51 -9.14 -2.12 -1.39
CA ILE A 51 -10.32 -2.97 -1.41
C ILE A 51 -11.06 -2.63 -2.68
N GLU A 52 -11.03 -3.53 -3.67
CA GLU A 52 -12.00 -3.46 -4.76
C GLU A 52 -13.40 -3.49 -4.15
N PRO A 53 -14.36 -2.66 -4.65
CA PRO A 53 -15.70 -2.71 -4.11
C PRO A 53 -16.23 -4.13 -4.30
N PHE A 54 -16.50 -4.80 -3.19
CA PHE A 54 -17.04 -6.15 -3.23
C PHE A 54 -18.47 -6.12 -3.78
N PRO A 55 -18.89 -7.14 -4.51
CA PRO A 55 -20.27 -7.30 -4.90
C PRO A 55 -21.16 -7.20 -3.66
N ARG A 56 -22.29 -6.50 -3.76
CA ARG A 56 -23.24 -6.37 -2.65
C ARG A 56 -23.70 -7.77 -2.21
N GLY A 57 -23.49 -8.07 -0.93
CA GLY A 57 -23.90 -9.33 -0.32
C GLY A 57 -22.76 -10.29 0.04
N ASP A 58 -21.51 -9.98 -0.34
CA ASP A 58 -20.37 -10.78 0.08
C ASP A 58 -19.94 -10.45 1.51
N ARG A 59 -19.54 -11.48 2.24
CA ARG A 59 -18.91 -11.32 3.55
C ARG A 59 -17.42 -11.02 3.39
N TYR A 60 -16.94 -10.04 4.16
CA TYR A 60 -15.52 -9.77 4.30
C TYR A 60 -14.94 -10.68 5.38
N ARG A 61 -14.04 -11.55 4.99
CA ARG A 61 -13.27 -12.37 5.93
C ARG A 61 -11.98 -11.66 6.27
N VAL A 62 -11.91 -11.17 7.50
CA VAL A 62 -10.79 -10.42 8.07
C VAL A 62 -9.91 -11.37 8.86
N LEU A 63 -8.73 -11.62 8.35
CA LEU A 63 -7.72 -12.47 8.97
C LEU A 63 -6.85 -11.64 9.90
N VAL A 64 -6.85 -11.94 11.19
CA VAL A 64 -5.97 -11.29 12.17
C VAL A 64 -4.77 -12.18 12.46
N LEU A 65 -3.57 -11.63 12.21
CA LEU A 65 -2.29 -12.32 12.30
C LEU A 65 -1.34 -11.59 13.24
N GLY A 66 -0.56 -12.32 14.00
CA GLY A 66 0.45 -11.74 14.86
C GLY A 66 0.68 -12.51 16.16
N ASP A 67 1.25 -11.82 17.11
CA ASP A 67 1.57 -12.34 18.45
C ASP A 67 0.45 -12.09 19.48
N SER A 68 0.79 -11.94 20.75
CA SER A 68 -0.18 -11.68 21.83
C SER A 68 -0.87 -10.32 21.71
N LEU A 69 -0.22 -9.32 21.11
CA LEU A 69 -0.84 -8.02 20.85
C LEU A 69 -1.92 -8.13 19.78
N ALA A 70 -1.68 -8.94 18.74
CA ALA A 70 -2.69 -9.23 17.74
C ALA A 70 -3.92 -9.97 18.29
N GLU A 71 -3.76 -10.78 19.33
CA GLU A 71 -4.87 -11.41 20.03
C GLU A 71 -5.77 -10.36 20.70
N GLY A 72 -5.16 -9.38 21.36
CA GLY A 72 -5.88 -8.23 21.94
C GLY A 72 -6.59 -7.41 20.85
N LEU A 73 -5.90 -7.13 19.76
CA LEU A 73 -6.46 -6.44 18.60
C LEU A 73 -7.65 -7.19 18.00
N TRP A 74 -7.52 -8.52 17.81
CA TRP A 74 -8.62 -9.36 17.36
C TRP A 74 -9.85 -9.24 18.25
N SER A 75 -9.64 -9.30 19.56
CA SER A 75 -10.73 -9.18 20.54
C SER A 75 -11.48 -7.85 20.41
N GLY A 76 -10.77 -6.76 20.15
CA GLY A 76 -11.36 -5.44 19.87
C GLY A 76 -12.15 -5.42 18.56
N LEU A 77 -11.54 -5.90 17.47
CA LEU A 77 -12.18 -5.97 16.15
C LEU A 77 -13.41 -6.88 16.17
N TYR A 78 -13.33 -8.03 16.84
CA TYR A 78 -14.47 -8.95 16.96
C TYR A 78 -15.65 -8.26 17.64
N ARG A 79 -15.43 -7.56 18.75
CA ARG A 79 -16.51 -6.80 19.43
C ARG A 79 -17.08 -5.68 18.55
N ALA A 80 -16.23 -5.01 17.79
CA ALA A 80 -16.66 -3.90 16.93
C ALA A 80 -17.53 -4.36 15.75
N PHE A 81 -17.27 -5.56 15.23
CA PHE A 81 -17.93 -6.07 14.02
C PHE A 81 -18.85 -7.26 14.24
N GLN A 82 -19.06 -7.73 15.48
CA GLN A 82 -19.86 -8.93 15.76
C GLN A 82 -21.33 -8.84 15.30
N GLU A 83 -21.87 -7.63 15.18
CA GLU A 83 -23.23 -7.40 14.69
C GLU A 83 -23.31 -7.09 13.19
N ASP A 84 -22.15 -6.92 12.53
CA ASP A 84 -22.12 -6.70 11.08
C ASP A 84 -22.15 -8.02 10.33
N ALA A 85 -23.27 -8.31 9.70
CA ALA A 85 -23.46 -9.55 8.94
C ALA A 85 -22.50 -9.71 7.76
N ASN A 86 -21.87 -8.62 7.31
CA ASN A 86 -20.91 -8.62 6.20
C ASN A 86 -19.47 -8.79 6.65
N MET A 87 -19.20 -8.81 7.95
CA MET A 87 -17.85 -8.90 8.50
C MET A 87 -17.68 -10.20 9.29
N GLU A 88 -16.61 -10.93 9.00
CA GLU A 88 -16.19 -12.11 9.75
C GLU A 88 -14.75 -11.95 10.20
N VAL A 89 -14.52 -11.70 11.49
CA VAL A 89 -13.18 -11.47 12.05
C VAL A 89 -12.61 -12.77 12.61
N ILE A 90 -11.55 -13.26 11.96
CA ILE A 90 -10.98 -14.59 12.19
C ILE A 90 -9.63 -14.45 12.91
N ASN A 91 -9.52 -15.03 14.09
CA ASN A 91 -8.27 -15.05 14.86
C ASN A 91 -7.33 -16.16 14.37
N LYS A 92 -6.14 -15.75 13.97
CA LYS A 92 -5.00 -16.64 13.71
C LYS A 92 -3.72 -16.13 14.39
N SER A 93 -3.87 -15.29 15.43
CA SER A 93 -2.73 -14.88 16.28
C SER A 93 -2.15 -16.06 17.02
N LYS A 94 -0.85 -15.99 17.31
CA LYS A 94 -0.11 -17.00 18.07
C LYS A 94 0.73 -16.31 19.14
N PRO A 95 0.24 -16.23 20.39
CA PRO A 95 0.98 -15.62 21.48
C PRO A 95 2.40 -16.21 21.66
N GLY A 96 3.36 -15.35 21.95
CA GLY A 96 4.76 -15.74 22.13
C GLY A 96 5.53 -16.01 20.83
N SER A 97 4.89 -15.80 19.68
CA SER A 97 5.53 -15.86 18.36
C SER A 97 6.08 -14.50 17.92
N GLY A 98 6.76 -14.47 16.79
CA GLY A 98 7.29 -13.27 16.15
C GLY A 98 8.12 -13.65 14.93
N PHE A 99 8.65 -12.66 14.22
CA PHE A 99 9.50 -12.92 13.06
C PHE A 99 10.93 -13.34 13.44
N VAL A 100 11.41 -12.98 14.64
CA VAL A 100 12.70 -13.44 15.14
C VAL A 100 12.61 -14.87 15.66
N ARG A 101 11.49 -15.21 16.28
CA ARG A 101 11.24 -16.49 16.95
C ARG A 101 10.77 -17.60 15.99
N ILE A 102 11.52 -17.84 14.91
CA ILE A 102 11.22 -18.90 13.93
C ILE A 102 11.16 -20.30 14.58
N ASP A 103 11.87 -20.48 15.71
CA ASP A 103 11.82 -21.68 16.53
C ASP A 103 10.46 -21.93 17.19
N ARG A 104 9.70 -20.88 17.45
CA ARG A 104 8.34 -20.94 18.01
C ARG A 104 7.29 -21.07 16.91
N GLU A 105 7.42 -20.25 15.88
CA GLU A 105 6.47 -20.21 14.77
C GLU A 105 7.15 -19.70 13.51
N ASP A 106 7.13 -20.51 12.46
CA ASP A 106 7.57 -20.10 11.13
C ASP A 106 6.39 -19.45 10.39
N TRP A 107 6.21 -18.16 10.61
CA TRP A 107 5.13 -17.38 10.00
C TRP A 107 5.13 -17.40 8.47
N SER A 108 6.29 -17.62 7.85
CA SER A 108 6.38 -17.79 6.41
C SER A 108 5.63 -19.02 5.93
N LYS A 109 5.78 -20.15 6.64
CA LYS A 109 5.07 -21.39 6.33
C LYS A 109 3.62 -21.32 6.76
N THR A 110 3.36 -20.79 7.95
CA THR A 110 2.01 -20.68 8.50
C THR A 110 1.10 -19.88 7.58
N VAL A 111 1.57 -18.74 7.06
CA VAL A 111 0.77 -17.95 6.12
C VAL A 111 0.52 -18.69 4.81
N ASP A 112 1.52 -19.42 4.30
CA ASP A 112 1.34 -20.23 3.09
C ASP A 112 0.25 -21.32 3.30
N GLU A 113 0.20 -21.95 4.47
CA GLU A 113 -0.83 -22.94 4.80
C GLU A 113 -2.21 -22.30 4.95
N LEU A 114 -2.31 -21.19 5.69
CA LEU A 114 -3.57 -20.46 5.89
C LEU A 114 -4.20 -19.98 4.58
N LEU A 115 -3.39 -19.65 3.60
CA LEU A 115 -3.85 -19.09 2.32
C LEU A 115 -4.05 -20.13 1.22
N LYS A 116 -3.94 -21.43 1.52
CA LYS A 116 -4.16 -22.50 0.53
C LYS A 116 -5.64 -22.66 0.19
N ASP A 117 -6.47 -22.85 1.19
CA ASP A 117 -7.85 -23.31 1.04
C ASP A 117 -8.89 -22.28 1.46
N GLU A 118 -8.46 -21.15 2.08
CA GLU A 118 -9.38 -20.15 2.60
C GLU A 118 -9.35 -18.86 1.80
N SER A 119 -10.54 -18.31 1.52
CA SER A 119 -10.69 -17.02 0.86
C SER A 119 -10.80 -15.92 1.90
N TYR A 120 -9.75 -15.12 2.05
CA TYR A 120 -9.73 -13.91 2.86
C TYR A 120 -9.64 -12.69 1.97
N GLN A 121 -10.24 -11.57 2.37
CA GLN A 121 -10.18 -10.31 1.65
C GLN A 121 -9.25 -9.31 2.33
N ILE A 122 -9.16 -9.41 3.65
CA ILE A 122 -8.41 -8.45 4.48
C ILE A 122 -7.48 -9.23 5.40
N ALA A 123 -6.25 -8.75 5.53
CA ALA A 123 -5.33 -9.18 6.58
C ALA A 123 -5.02 -7.98 7.49
N VAL A 124 -5.22 -8.15 8.78
CA VAL A 124 -4.81 -7.21 9.83
C VAL A 124 -3.67 -7.85 10.59
N VAL A 125 -2.53 -7.19 10.60
CA VAL A 125 -1.26 -7.76 11.07
C VAL A 125 -0.71 -6.90 12.20
N MET A 126 -0.29 -7.53 13.31
CA MET A 126 0.35 -6.85 14.42
C MET A 126 1.37 -7.78 15.10
N PHE A 127 2.65 -7.41 15.03
CA PHE A 127 3.79 -8.12 15.62
C PHE A 127 4.68 -7.18 16.39
N GLY A 128 5.54 -7.73 17.23
CA GLY A 128 6.67 -7.00 17.81
C GLY A 128 6.89 -7.26 19.29
N ALA A 129 5.87 -7.74 20.03
CA ALA A 129 6.01 -7.99 21.46
C ALA A 129 7.17 -8.94 21.84
N ASN A 130 7.66 -9.73 20.90
CA ASN A 130 8.70 -10.74 21.14
C ASN A 130 9.89 -10.60 20.19
N ASP A 131 9.97 -9.55 19.38
CA ASP A 131 10.91 -9.49 18.27
C ASP A 131 12.19 -8.69 18.57
N ASN A 132 12.28 -7.94 19.65
CA ASN A 132 13.50 -7.26 20.06
C ASN A 132 14.56 -8.25 20.59
N GLN A 133 15.02 -9.15 19.73
CA GLN A 133 15.97 -10.21 20.04
C GLN A 133 16.98 -10.37 18.91
N ALA A 134 18.14 -10.96 19.23
CA ALA A 134 19.16 -11.20 18.23
C ALA A 134 18.69 -12.19 17.15
N ILE A 135 18.92 -11.82 15.90
CA ILE A 135 18.64 -12.64 14.71
C ILE A 135 19.86 -13.50 14.40
N LYS A 136 19.66 -14.80 14.23
CA LYS A 136 20.70 -15.70 13.76
C LYS A 136 20.92 -15.51 12.25
N SER A 137 22.13 -15.10 11.89
CA SER A 137 22.59 -14.95 10.50
C SER A 137 23.81 -15.87 10.28
N GLY A 138 23.58 -17.00 9.64
CA GLY A 138 24.63 -18.01 9.48
C GLY A 138 25.12 -18.60 10.81
N LYS A 139 26.37 -18.31 11.20
CA LYS A 139 26.98 -18.72 12.46
C LYS A 139 26.93 -17.64 13.55
N GLU A 140 26.56 -16.44 13.20
CA GLU A 140 26.57 -15.25 14.06
C GLU A 140 25.17 -14.86 14.53
N TYR A 141 25.11 -14.00 15.54
CA TYR A 141 23.88 -13.41 16.05
C TYR A 141 23.97 -11.89 15.91
N VAL A 142 23.08 -11.31 15.10
CA VAL A 142 22.95 -9.87 14.89
C VAL A 142 21.99 -9.32 15.94
N LYS A 143 22.45 -8.32 16.68
CA LYS A 143 21.68 -7.72 17.78
C LYS A 143 20.73 -6.62 17.29
N PRO A 144 19.57 -6.42 17.94
CA PRO A 144 18.70 -5.27 17.71
C PRO A 144 19.47 -3.93 17.84
N GLY A 145 18.96 -2.89 17.20
CA GLY A 145 19.55 -1.56 17.19
C GLY A 145 20.79 -1.43 16.29
N THR A 146 20.93 -2.31 15.30
CA THR A 146 21.96 -2.21 14.26
C THR A 146 21.33 -2.21 12.87
N ASP A 147 21.91 -1.45 11.92
CA ASP A 147 21.47 -1.40 10.52
C ASP A 147 21.35 -2.80 9.90
N GLU A 148 22.24 -3.72 10.27
CA GLU A 148 22.20 -5.10 9.79
C GLU A 148 20.97 -5.85 10.33
N TRP A 149 20.62 -5.65 11.60
CA TRP A 149 19.44 -6.25 12.19
C TRP A 149 18.17 -5.72 11.52
N ASP A 150 18.08 -4.40 11.34
CA ASP A 150 16.93 -3.75 10.70
C ASP A 150 16.75 -4.24 9.26
N ALA A 151 17.86 -4.42 8.52
CA ALA A 151 17.81 -4.99 7.18
C ALA A 151 17.29 -6.44 7.17
N LEU A 152 17.79 -7.28 8.08
CA LEU A 152 17.37 -8.70 8.19
C LEU A 152 15.91 -8.82 8.65
N TYR A 153 15.53 -8.04 9.64
CA TYR A 153 14.16 -8.01 10.13
C TYR A 153 13.20 -7.47 9.07
N GLY A 154 13.55 -6.37 8.46
CA GLY A 154 12.78 -5.75 7.39
C GLY A 154 12.57 -6.68 6.19
N GLN A 155 13.54 -7.53 5.83
CA GLN A 155 13.36 -8.55 4.80
C GLN A 155 12.29 -9.58 5.17
N ARG A 156 12.18 -9.98 6.45
CA ARG A 156 11.15 -10.91 6.92
C ARG A 156 9.76 -10.29 6.86
N VAL A 157 9.65 -9.03 7.32
CA VAL A 157 8.41 -8.24 7.24
C VAL A 157 7.96 -8.08 5.79
N GLU A 158 8.88 -7.70 4.90
CA GLU A 158 8.62 -7.54 3.47
C GLU A 158 8.14 -8.82 2.82
N ALA A 159 8.84 -9.93 3.08
CA ALA A 159 8.47 -11.25 2.52
C ALA A 159 7.06 -11.66 2.98
N PHE A 160 6.71 -11.39 4.23
CA PHE A 160 5.38 -11.68 4.76
C PHE A 160 4.29 -10.83 4.09
N ILE A 161 4.49 -9.52 3.97
CA ILE A 161 3.54 -8.63 3.27
C ILE A 161 3.36 -9.10 1.82
N LYS A 162 4.45 -9.40 1.12
CA LYS A 162 4.39 -9.87 -0.29
C LYS A 162 3.56 -11.15 -0.44
N LYS A 163 3.64 -12.09 0.49
CA LYS A 163 2.82 -13.31 0.46
C LYS A 163 1.33 -12.99 0.58
N LEU A 164 0.94 -12.14 1.50
CA LEU A 164 -0.45 -11.70 1.66
C LEU A 164 -0.94 -10.95 0.41
N ARG A 165 -0.13 -10.03 -0.11
CA ARG A 165 -0.46 -9.25 -1.31
C ARG A 165 -0.56 -10.11 -2.57
N ALA A 166 0.27 -11.13 -2.71
CA ALA A 166 0.21 -12.08 -3.83
C ALA A 166 -1.13 -12.83 -3.91
N LYS A 167 -1.81 -12.97 -2.78
CA LYS A 167 -3.19 -13.53 -2.69
C LYS A 167 -4.27 -12.44 -2.79
N LYS A 168 -3.91 -11.20 -3.15
CA LYS A 168 -4.79 -10.04 -3.33
C LYS A 168 -5.50 -9.57 -2.05
N LEU A 169 -5.00 -9.91 -0.87
CA LEU A 169 -5.54 -9.38 0.37
C LEU A 169 -5.24 -7.88 0.50
N ALA A 170 -6.18 -7.12 1.03
CA ALA A 170 -5.91 -5.79 1.56
C ALA A 170 -5.17 -5.95 2.89
N VAL A 171 -3.92 -5.49 2.95
CA VAL A 171 -3.07 -5.67 4.12
C VAL A 171 -3.02 -4.39 4.94
N TYR A 172 -3.39 -4.48 6.21
CA TYR A 172 -3.28 -3.44 7.21
C TYR A 172 -2.27 -3.87 8.27
N TRP A 173 -1.14 -3.18 8.34
CA TRP A 173 -0.15 -3.39 9.38
C TRP A 173 -0.42 -2.42 10.52
N VAL A 174 -0.78 -2.93 11.68
CA VAL A 174 -1.05 -2.13 12.87
C VAL A 174 0.25 -1.96 13.63
N GLY A 175 0.66 -0.71 13.82
CA GLY A 175 1.84 -0.36 14.59
C GLY A 175 1.69 -0.70 16.07
N LEU A 176 2.82 -0.86 16.73
CA LEU A 176 2.87 -1.06 18.17
C LEU A 176 2.49 0.23 18.88
N PRO A 177 1.69 0.16 19.94
CA PRO A 177 1.41 1.31 20.78
C PRO A 177 2.62 1.67 21.64
N ILE A 178 2.59 2.83 22.29
CA ILE A 178 3.51 3.14 23.36
C ILE A 178 3.40 2.10 24.47
N MET A 179 4.53 1.64 24.99
CA MET A 179 4.61 0.59 26.00
C MET A 179 4.70 1.17 27.40
N ARG A 180 4.65 0.30 28.40
CA ARG A 180 4.68 0.73 29.82
C ARG A 180 6.05 1.29 30.23
N SER A 181 7.14 0.67 29.79
CA SER A 181 8.49 1.15 30.07
C SER A 181 9.01 2.02 28.91
N PRO A 182 9.86 3.01 29.19
CA PRO A 182 10.51 3.79 28.16
C PRO A 182 11.32 2.93 27.18
N ASP A 183 12.11 1.99 27.70
CA ASP A 183 12.95 1.12 26.84
C ASP A 183 12.11 0.29 25.87
N GLU A 184 11.00 -0.30 26.35
CA GLU A 184 10.07 -1.04 25.47
C GLU A 184 9.37 -0.11 24.47
N SER A 185 9.17 1.16 24.81
CA SER A 185 8.59 2.15 23.92
C SER A 185 9.56 2.53 22.81
N ASP A 186 10.83 2.76 23.14
CA ASP A 186 11.88 3.05 22.15
C ASP A 186 12.02 1.87 21.17
N GLU A 187 12.03 0.63 21.69
CA GLU A 187 12.03 -0.58 20.86
C GLU A 187 10.81 -0.68 19.93
N ALA A 188 9.63 -0.32 20.45
CA ALA A 188 8.39 -0.33 19.65
C ALA A 188 8.41 0.75 18.57
N GLU A 189 9.01 1.90 18.84
CA GLU A 189 9.16 2.99 17.86
C GLU A 189 10.08 2.58 16.71
N ASP A 190 11.25 1.99 17.03
CA ASP A 190 12.19 1.45 16.03
C ASP A 190 11.51 0.41 15.12
N LEU A 191 10.78 -0.53 15.71
CA LEU A 191 10.02 -1.53 14.94
C LEU A 191 8.93 -0.88 14.07
N ASN A 192 8.25 0.13 14.58
CA ASN A 192 7.23 0.86 13.83
C ASN A 192 7.79 1.58 12.61
N GLU A 193 9.03 2.07 12.66
CA GLU A 193 9.70 2.64 11.50
C GLU A 193 9.90 1.59 10.40
N VAL A 194 10.39 0.41 10.76
CA VAL A 194 10.51 -0.71 9.82
C VAL A 194 9.15 -1.09 9.22
N TYR A 195 8.11 -1.20 10.05
CA TYR A 195 6.77 -1.57 9.58
C TYR A 195 6.17 -0.52 8.64
N ARG A 196 6.35 0.75 8.95
CA ARG A 196 5.88 1.87 8.12
C ARG A 196 6.55 1.84 6.75
N GLU A 197 7.89 1.71 6.72
CA GLU A 197 8.64 1.63 5.48
C GLU A 197 8.24 0.43 4.64
N LYS A 198 8.27 -0.78 5.21
CA LYS A 198 7.99 -2.02 4.45
C LYS A 198 6.53 -2.11 4.02
N SER A 199 5.60 -1.58 4.81
CA SER A 199 4.20 -1.47 4.41
C SER A 199 4.03 -0.56 3.21
N PHE A 200 4.63 0.64 3.25
CA PHE A 200 4.54 1.61 2.15
C PHE A 200 5.08 1.03 0.84
N ILE A 201 6.29 0.47 0.87
CA ILE A 201 6.96 -0.06 -0.33
C ILE A 201 6.19 -1.24 -0.94
N ASN A 202 5.56 -2.08 -0.11
CA ASN A 202 4.91 -3.32 -0.57
C ASN A 202 3.39 -3.22 -0.69
N GLY A 203 2.81 -2.01 -0.66
CA GLY A 203 1.40 -1.78 -0.89
C GLY A 203 0.49 -2.29 0.23
N ALA A 204 0.98 -2.30 1.46
CA ALA A 204 0.19 -2.44 2.67
C ALA A 204 -0.08 -1.05 3.27
N LYS A 205 -1.12 -0.94 4.09
CA LYS A 205 -1.43 0.28 4.82
C LYS A 205 -0.93 0.14 6.26
N PHE A 206 -0.01 1.03 6.67
CA PHE A 206 0.38 1.16 8.06
C PHE A 206 -0.68 1.95 8.83
N ILE A 207 -1.08 1.44 9.99
CA ILE A 207 -2.01 2.08 10.94
C ILE A 207 -1.21 2.47 12.17
N ASP A 208 -0.99 3.76 12.32
CA ASP A 208 -0.33 4.31 13.49
C ASP A 208 -1.29 4.28 14.70
N THR A 209 -0.88 3.63 15.77
CA THR A 209 -1.65 3.54 17.00
C THR A 209 -1.08 4.39 18.13
N TRP A 210 0.13 4.95 17.95
CA TRP A 210 0.89 5.62 19.00
C TRP A 210 0.08 6.71 19.70
N SER A 211 -0.43 7.66 18.91
CA SER A 211 -1.21 8.79 19.44
C SER A 211 -2.50 8.39 20.14
N GLY A 212 -3.07 7.23 19.80
CA GLY A 212 -4.26 6.69 20.45
C GLY A 212 -4.02 6.19 21.88
N PHE A 213 -2.78 5.86 22.19
CA PHE A 213 -2.36 5.30 23.49
C PHE A 213 -1.50 6.24 24.33
N THR A 214 -1.29 7.49 23.87
CA THR A 214 -0.56 8.52 24.60
C THR A 214 -1.51 9.51 25.27
N ASP A 215 -1.11 10.04 26.45
CA ASP A 215 -1.74 11.19 27.09
C ASP A 215 -1.22 12.52 26.47
N GLU A 216 -1.72 13.67 26.96
CA GLU A 216 -1.30 14.99 26.49
C GLU A 216 0.20 15.28 26.75
N SER A 217 0.84 14.56 27.65
CA SER A 217 2.28 14.66 27.95
C SER A 217 3.14 13.67 27.16
N GLY A 218 2.53 12.89 26.25
CA GLY A 218 3.24 11.90 25.44
C GLY A 218 3.57 10.59 26.17
N ARG A 219 2.99 10.34 27.36
CA ARG A 219 3.16 9.11 28.12
C ARG A 219 2.02 8.13 27.84
N GLN A 220 2.26 6.85 28.14
CA GLN A 220 1.19 5.86 28.02
C GLN A 220 -0.04 6.28 28.84
N ARG A 221 -1.19 6.30 28.16
CA ARG A 221 -2.49 6.58 28.81
C ARG A 221 -2.83 5.38 29.71
N VAL A 222 -3.08 5.67 31.00
CA VAL A 222 -3.57 4.70 31.98
C VAL A 222 -5.04 5.03 32.19
N GLU A 223 -5.94 4.12 31.80
CA GLU A 223 -7.37 4.20 32.14
C GLU A 223 -7.65 3.61 33.51
#